data_89a2dff146d2a0df2ae3975849ba9b44
#
_entry.id   89a2dff146d2a0df2ae3975849ba9b44
#
_cell.length_a   1.000
_cell.length_b   1.000
_cell.length_c   1.000
_cell.angle_alpha   90.00
_cell.angle_beta   90.00
_cell.angle_gamma   90.00
#
_symmetry.space_group_name_H-M   'P 1'
#
loop_
_entity.id
_entity.type
_entity.pdbx_description
1 polymer ?
#
loop_
_entity_poly.entity_id
_entity_poly.type
_entity_poly.pdbx_seq_one_letter_code
_entity_poly.pdbx_strand_id
1 'polypeptide(L)'
;TNALRPGFTMSERTVGSTFDKIFNDNKNSRIIIATFASNVDRVQQIINAAVAYGRKVCVEGRSMVNIIDVAEDLGYLHIPDGTLIETEAMKNYTPEQIVLITTGSQGESMAALSRMAANLHRKASIKTGDCVVFSSTPILGNEKSVARVINELGMKGAKVIFQDTHVSGHACQEEIKLVYSLLKPKYAIPVHGEYRHLIAQKEVAMSLGYDKEDVIIAKSGDVIELSDEKAAIVGKVHTGAILVDGLGVGDVGNIVLRDRQNLAENGIIIVVLTLEKYTGQLVAGPDIVTRGFVYV
;
A
#
# COMPACT_ATOMS: atom_id res chain seq x y z
N THR A 1 10.78 -6.28 7.28
CA THR A 1 11.69 -7.14 8.01
C THR A 1 12.94 -7.47 7.19
N ASN A 2 14.02 -6.82 7.53
CA ASN A 2 15.31 -7.00 6.87
C ASN A 2 16.26 -7.91 7.67
N ALA A 3 15.73 -8.71 8.59
CA ALA A 3 16.54 -9.60 9.44
C ALA A 3 17.42 -10.60 8.65
N LEU A 4 17.06 -10.89 7.40
CA LEU A 4 17.87 -11.69 6.49
C LEU A 4 18.98 -10.91 5.78
N ARG A 5 18.99 -9.57 5.89
CA ARG A 5 19.95 -8.71 5.20
C ARG A 5 21.10 -8.35 6.13
N PRO A 6 22.35 -8.60 5.75
CA PRO A 6 23.52 -8.15 6.51
C PRO A 6 23.68 -6.61 6.41
N GLY A 7 24.45 -6.04 7.33
CA GLY A 7 24.78 -4.62 7.32
C GLY A 7 23.68 -3.74 7.89
N PHE A 8 23.63 -2.49 7.42
CA PHE A 8 22.75 -1.43 7.88
C PHE A 8 21.76 -1.03 6.78
N THR A 9 20.58 -0.57 7.18
CA THR A 9 19.65 0.11 6.28
C THR A 9 20.20 1.49 5.91
N MET A 10 20.07 1.88 4.66
CA MET A 10 20.49 3.22 4.22
C MET A 10 19.59 4.29 4.85
N SER A 11 20.16 5.47 5.07
CA SER A 11 19.41 6.61 5.60
C SER A 11 18.41 7.13 4.58
N GLU A 12 17.23 7.55 5.05
CA GLU A 12 16.21 8.22 4.24
C GLU A 12 16.77 9.46 3.50
N ARG A 13 17.77 10.13 4.08
CA ARG A 13 18.47 11.27 3.45
C ARG A 13 19.07 10.95 2.09
N THR A 14 19.42 9.69 1.82
CA THR A 14 19.99 9.28 0.53
C THR A 14 18.99 9.40 -0.62
N VAL A 15 17.70 9.37 -0.32
CA VAL A 15 16.64 9.53 -1.34
C VAL A 15 16.58 10.98 -1.87
N GLY A 16 16.97 11.97 -1.06
CA GLY A 16 17.03 13.36 -1.50
C GLY A 16 17.92 13.54 -2.74
N SER A 17 19.11 12.95 -2.76
CA SER A 17 20.01 13.00 -3.92
C SER A 17 19.45 12.29 -5.16
N THR A 18 18.62 11.26 -4.94
CA THR A 18 17.91 10.58 -6.04
C THR A 18 16.84 11.50 -6.64
N PHE A 19 16.11 12.25 -5.82
CA PHE A 19 15.16 13.23 -6.33
C PHE A 19 15.86 14.34 -7.11
N ASP A 20 16.96 14.88 -6.63
CA ASP A 20 17.76 15.88 -7.36
C ASP A 20 18.12 15.37 -8.77
N LYS A 21 18.61 14.14 -8.86
CA LYS A 21 18.91 13.50 -10.16
C LYS A 21 17.66 13.35 -11.02
N ILE A 22 16.55 12.87 -10.46
CA ILE A 22 15.29 12.70 -11.20
C ILE A 22 14.81 14.05 -11.74
N PHE A 23 14.82 15.10 -10.94
CA PHE A 23 14.40 16.44 -11.37
C PHE A 23 15.32 17.01 -12.44
N ASN A 24 16.63 16.83 -12.28
CA ASN A 24 17.61 17.26 -13.27
C ASN A 24 17.45 16.54 -14.63
N ASP A 25 17.23 15.24 -14.61
CA ASP A 25 17.12 14.40 -15.82
C ASP A 25 15.75 14.55 -16.53
N ASN A 26 14.75 15.15 -15.85
CA ASN A 26 13.39 15.32 -16.36
C ASN A 26 12.91 16.77 -16.28
N LYS A 27 13.81 17.72 -16.65
CA LYS A 27 13.55 19.18 -16.58
C LYS A 27 12.34 19.60 -17.38
N ASN A 28 12.06 18.95 -18.51
CA ASN A 28 11.01 19.31 -19.46
C ASN A 28 9.73 18.51 -19.26
N SER A 29 9.64 17.68 -18.22
CA SER A 29 8.49 16.83 -17.95
C SER A 29 7.73 17.27 -16.71
N ARG A 30 6.42 17.07 -16.68
CA ARG A 30 5.67 17.03 -15.43
C ARG A 30 6.11 15.82 -14.63
N ILE A 31 6.44 16.01 -13.36
CA ILE A 31 6.87 14.94 -12.47
C ILE A 31 5.70 14.55 -11.57
N ILE A 32 5.36 13.26 -11.54
CA ILE A 32 4.30 12.70 -10.70
C ILE A 32 4.97 11.69 -9.77
N ILE A 33 4.86 11.90 -8.46
CA ILE A 33 5.53 11.06 -7.47
C ILE A 33 4.49 10.38 -6.60
N ALA A 34 4.44 9.05 -6.68
CA ALA A 34 3.59 8.23 -5.83
C ALA A 34 4.39 7.73 -4.63
N THR A 35 3.89 8.03 -3.42
CA THR A 35 4.52 7.63 -2.17
C THR A 35 3.47 7.30 -1.11
N PHE A 36 3.90 6.77 0.04
CA PHE A 36 3.05 6.62 1.21
C PHE A 36 2.77 7.97 1.85
N ALA A 37 1.50 8.27 2.13
CA ALA A 37 1.11 9.51 2.80
C ALA A 37 1.75 9.65 4.20
N SER A 38 1.98 8.53 4.88
CA SER A 38 2.59 8.51 6.21
C SER A 38 4.10 8.82 6.24
N ASN A 39 4.76 8.90 5.08
CA ASN A 39 6.18 9.24 5.03
C ASN A 39 6.36 10.76 4.84
N VAL A 40 6.18 11.51 5.92
CA VAL A 40 6.25 12.98 5.94
C VAL A 40 7.63 13.49 5.51
N ASP A 41 8.71 12.83 5.94
CA ASP A 41 10.09 13.18 5.53
C ASP A 41 10.28 13.07 4.01
N ARG A 42 9.71 12.05 3.39
CA ARG A 42 9.73 11.85 1.95
C ARG A 42 8.97 12.97 1.22
N VAL A 43 7.80 13.34 1.75
CA VAL A 43 7.01 14.47 1.21
C VAL A 43 7.82 15.76 1.31
N GLN A 44 8.49 16.02 2.44
CA GLN A 44 9.36 17.21 2.59
C GLN A 44 10.51 17.21 1.58
N GLN A 45 11.16 16.07 1.36
CA GLN A 45 12.24 15.97 0.36
C GLN A 45 11.73 16.27 -1.07
N ILE A 46 10.54 15.80 -1.42
CA ILE A 46 9.92 16.09 -2.72
C ILE A 46 9.62 17.59 -2.84
N ILE A 47 9.06 18.20 -1.80
CA ILE A 47 8.76 19.63 -1.76
C ILE A 47 10.05 20.44 -1.89
N ASN A 48 11.09 20.10 -1.14
CA ASN A 48 12.39 20.78 -1.21
C ASN A 48 12.99 20.70 -2.63
N ALA A 49 12.95 19.53 -3.26
CA ALA A 49 13.38 19.38 -4.64
C ALA A 49 12.53 20.22 -5.60
N ALA A 50 11.20 20.22 -5.45
CA ALA A 50 10.32 21.04 -6.28
C ALA A 50 10.65 22.52 -6.16
N VAL A 51 10.86 23.04 -4.95
CA VAL A 51 11.26 24.43 -4.68
C VAL A 51 12.60 24.75 -5.32
N ALA A 52 13.62 23.88 -5.13
CA ALA A 52 14.95 24.07 -5.72
C ALA A 52 14.93 24.18 -7.25
N TYR A 53 13.99 23.48 -7.91
CA TYR A 53 13.80 23.54 -9.37
C TYR A 53 12.70 24.53 -9.80
N GLY A 54 12.22 25.38 -8.91
CA GLY A 54 11.22 26.42 -9.23
C GLY A 54 9.84 25.88 -9.64
N ARG A 55 9.48 24.66 -9.20
CA ARG A 55 8.23 23.99 -9.57
C ARG A 55 7.15 24.20 -8.53
N LYS A 56 5.89 24.22 -8.99
CA LYS A 56 4.70 24.18 -8.14
C LYS A 56 4.36 22.74 -7.77
N VAL A 57 3.82 22.57 -6.57
CA VAL A 57 3.44 21.26 -6.04
C VAL A 57 1.92 21.16 -5.98
N CYS A 58 1.38 20.09 -6.56
CA CYS A 58 -0.02 19.69 -6.39
C CYS A 58 -0.08 18.42 -5.58
N VAL A 59 -1.16 18.20 -4.87
CA VAL A 59 -1.37 17.00 -4.05
C VAL A 59 -2.68 16.32 -4.42
N GLU A 60 -2.62 15.02 -4.66
CA GLU A 60 -3.80 14.21 -4.96
C GLU A 60 -3.86 12.93 -4.16
N GLY A 61 -5.08 12.61 -3.71
CA GLY A 61 -5.37 11.50 -2.82
C GLY A 61 -5.75 11.98 -1.43
N ARG A 62 -6.96 11.62 -0.98
CA ARG A 62 -7.55 12.12 0.27
C ARG A 62 -6.62 11.98 1.48
N SER A 63 -5.99 10.80 1.63
CA SER A 63 -5.08 10.56 2.75
C SER A 63 -3.80 11.41 2.66
N MET A 64 -3.31 11.68 1.44
CA MET A 64 -2.14 12.53 1.24
C MET A 64 -2.42 13.98 1.62
N VAL A 65 -3.54 14.53 1.14
CA VAL A 65 -3.98 15.89 1.49
C VAL A 65 -4.11 16.02 3.01
N ASN A 66 -4.87 15.13 3.67
CA ASN A 66 -5.08 15.20 5.12
C ASN A 66 -3.78 15.13 5.93
N ILE A 67 -2.83 14.27 5.51
CA ILE A 67 -1.54 14.15 6.23
C ILE A 67 -0.68 15.38 6.02
N ILE A 68 -0.67 15.96 4.83
CA ILE A 68 0.09 17.20 4.56
C ILE A 68 -0.45 18.34 5.40
N ASP A 69 -1.78 18.54 5.42
CA ASP A 69 -2.43 19.59 6.22
C ASP A 69 -2.06 19.44 7.71
N VAL A 70 -2.23 18.25 8.27
CA VAL A 70 -1.89 17.99 9.69
C VAL A 70 -0.40 18.14 9.97
N ALA A 71 0.47 17.69 9.07
CA ALA A 71 1.91 17.77 9.25
C ALA A 71 2.43 19.22 9.16
N GLU A 72 1.80 20.05 8.33
CA GLU A 72 2.08 21.49 8.24
C GLU A 72 1.61 22.21 9.51
N ASP A 73 0.37 21.97 9.96
CA ASP A 73 -0.20 22.51 11.20
C ASP A 73 0.65 22.18 12.44
N LEU A 74 1.22 20.98 12.48
CA LEU A 74 2.10 20.53 13.57
C LEU A 74 3.57 20.97 13.41
N GLY A 75 3.91 21.64 12.30
CA GLY A 75 5.27 22.11 12.02
C GLY A 75 6.26 21.02 11.58
N TYR A 76 5.78 19.83 11.18
CA TYR A 76 6.60 18.76 10.60
C TYR A 76 6.89 18.95 9.11
N LEU A 77 6.03 19.68 8.40
CA LEU A 77 6.26 20.09 7.02
C LEU A 77 6.43 21.60 6.94
N HIS A 78 7.40 22.00 6.13
CA HIS A 78 7.67 23.40 5.82
C HIS A 78 7.47 23.62 4.32
N ILE A 79 6.39 24.28 3.97
CA ILE A 79 6.00 24.54 2.58
C ILE A 79 6.13 26.04 2.33
N PRO A 80 7.10 26.50 1.53
CA PRO A 80 7.22 27.92 1.21
C PRO A 80 5.95 28.47 0.53
N ASP A 81 5.57 29.70 0.87
CA ASP A 81 4.41 30.36 0.33
C ASP A 81 4.36 30.32 -1.18
N GLY A 82 3.17 29.99 -1.73
CA GLY A 82 2.94 29.89 -3.15
C GLY A 82 3.57 28.68 -3.83
N THR A 83 4.14 27.73 -3.08
CA THR A 83 4.64 26.45 -3.63
C THR A 83 3.49 25.49 -3.90
N LEU A 84 2.58 25.34 -2.94
CA LEU A 84 1.42 24.46 -3.07
C LEU A 84 0.33 25.16 -3.90
N ILE A 85 -0.25 24.43 -4.85
CA ILE A 85 -1.35 24.89 -5.68
C ILE A 85 -2.44 23.81 -5.76
N GLU A 86 -3.68 24.26 -5.95
CA GLU A 86 -4.80 23.36 -6.23
C GLU A 86 -4.60 22.62 -7.56
N THR A 87 -5.07 21.38 -7.63
CA THR A 87 -4.91 20.54 -8.84
C THR A 87 -5.57 21.16 -10.06
N GLU A 88 -6.68 21.88 -9.87
CA GLU A 88 -7.38 22.62 -10.94
C GLU A 88 -6.55 23.77 -11.50
N ALA A 89 -5.66 24.34 -10.71
CA ALA A 89 -4.76 25.42 -11.13
C ALA A 89 -3.60 24.92 -12.01
N MET A 90 -3.35 23.62 -12.09
CA MET A 90 -2.29 23.05 -12.95
C MET A 90 -2.40 23.49 -14.41
N LYS A 91 -3.62 23.76 -14.90
CA LYS A 91 -3.86 24.23 -16.27
C LYS A 91 -3.19 25.59 -16.60
N ASN A 92 -2.83 26.34 -15.57
CA ASN A 92 -2.19 27.64 -15.69
C ASN A 92 -0.66 27.57 -15.78
N TYR A 93 -0.09 26.37 -15.70
CA TYR A 93 1.35 26.10 -15.66
C TYR A 93 1.74 25.13 -16.76
N THR A 94 2.96 25.25 -17.23
CA THR A 94 3.53 24.28 -18.18
C THR A 94 3.94 22.97 -17.47
N PRO A 95 4.05 21.84 -18.17
CA PRO A 95 4.39 20.56 -17.56
C PRO A 95 5.66 20.59 -16.70
N GLU A 96 6.69 21.27 -17.17
CA GLU A 96 7.98 21.39 -16.46
C GLU A 96 7.90 22.22 -15.19
N GLN A 97 6.83 22.95 -14.96
CA GLN A 97 6.61 23.74 -13.75
C GLN A 97 5.85 22.97 -12.67
N ILE A 98 5.44 21.73 -12.92
CA ILE A 98 4.54 20.98 -12.03
C ILE A 98 5.20 19.73 -11.45
N VAL A 99 5.01 19.54 -10.16
CA VAL A 99 5.17 18.28 -9.44
C VAL A 99 3.83 17.88 -8.85
N LEU A 100 3.40 16.64 -9.07
CA LEU A 100 2.19 16.09 -8.48
C LEU A 100 2.56 14.99 -7.49
N ILE A 101 2.28 15.19 -6.21
CA ILE A 101 2.44 14.18 -5.16
C ILE A 101 1.12 13.41 -5.03
N THR A 102 1.17 12.08 -5.03
CA THR A 102 -0.05 11.28 -5.05
C THR A 102 0.08 9.98 -4.27
N THR A 103 -1.06 9.40 -3.93
CA THR A 103 -1.16 8.03 -3.41
C THR A 103 -1.25 7.02 -4.54
N GLY A 104 -1.10 5.71 -4.22
CA GLY A 104 -1.27 4.62 -5.20
C GLY A 104 0.04 3.95 -5.60
N SER A 105 1.09 4.15 -4.80
CA SER A 105 2.38 3.49 -5.02
C SER A 105 2.35 1.97 -4.85
N GLN A 106 1.26 1.41 -4.31
CA GLN A 106 1.03 -0.03 -4.16
C GLN A 106 0.05 -0.61 -5.19
N GLY A 107 -0.38 0.18 -6.17
CA GLY A 107 -1.28 -0.25 -7.24
C GLY A 107 -2.72 -0.47 -6.77
N GLU A 108 -3.13 0.11 -5.64
CA GLU A 108 -4.50 0.04 -5.13
C GLU A 108 -5.46 0.67 -6.13
N SER A 109 -6.51 -0.03 -6.51
CA SER A 109 -7.43 0.37 -7.58
C SER A 109 -8.13 1.71 -7.33
N MET A 110 -8.41 2.01 -6.06
CA MET A 110 -9.10 3.25 -5.65
C MET A 110 -8.15 4.43 -5.41
N ALA A 111 -6.83 4.21 -5.40
CA ALA A 111 -5.84 5.26 -5.18
C ALA A 111 -5.75 6.21 -6.38
N ALA A 112 -5.26 7.43 -6.12
CA ALA A 112 -5.27 8.50 -7.11
C ALA A 112 -4.44 8.13 -8.36
N LEU A 113 -3.22 7.59 -8.21
CA LEU A 113 -2.39 7.19 -9.36
C LEU A 113 -3.05 6.12 -10.23
N SER A 114 -3.61 5.06 -9.62
CA SER A 114 -4.29 3.99 -10.36
C SER A 114 -5.49 4.52 -11.13
N ARG A 115 -6.25 5.44 -10.54
CA ARG A 115 -7.37 6.10 -11.22
C ARG A 115 -6.92 7.02 -12.35
N MET A 116 -5.78 7.71 -12.21
CA MET A 116 -5.17 8.50 -13.30
C MET A 116 -4.71 7.59 -14.45
N ALA A 117 -4.07 6.47 -14.12
CA ALA A 117 -3.64 5.47 -15.09
C ALA A 117 -4.83 4.88 -15.88
N ALA A 118 -5.95 4.62 -15.20
CA ALA A 118 -7.18 4.10 -15.81
C ALA A 118 -8.09 5.18 -16.46
N ASN A 119 -7.72 6.46 -16.49
CA ASN A 119 -8.55 7.61 -16.90
C ASN A 119 -9.84 7.80 -16.07
N LEU A 120 -9.84 7.37 -14.84
CA LEU A 120 -10.97 7.46 -13.90
C LEU A 120 -10.83 8.61 -12.90
N HIS A 121 -9.69 9.32 -12.91
CA HIS A 121 -9.47 10.46 -12.02
C HIS A 121 -10.08 11.73 -12.60
N ARG A 122 -10.85 12.47 -11.77
CA ARG A 122 -11.64 13.61 -12.24
C ARG A 122 -10.81 14.87 -12.51
N LYS A 123 -9.72 15.09 -11.77
CA LYS A 123 -8.96 16.34 -11.76
C LYS A 123 -7.63 16.24 -12.52
N ALA A 124 -7.03 15.07 -12.60
CA ALA A 124 -5.73 14.85 -13.21
C ALA A 124 -5.73 13.61 -14.10
N SER A 125 -5.00 13.67 -15.21
CA SER A 125 -4.79 12.57 -16.16
C SER A 125 -3.32 12.43 -16.48
N ILE A 126 -2.90 11.23 -16.88
CA ILE A 126 -1.55 10.97 -17.38
C ILE A 126 -1.45 11.43 -18.84
N LYS A 127 -0.37 12.13 -19.15
CA LYS A 127 -0.07 12.63 -20.48
C LYS A 127 1.22 12.01 -21.01
N THR A 128 1.35 11.92 -22.33
CA THR A 128 2.60 11.55 -22.97
C THR A 128 3.72 12.50 -22.56
N GLY A 129 4.88 11.95 -22.16
CA GLY A 129 6.00 12.74 -21.68
C GLY A 129 6.01 13.03 -20.18
N ASP A 130 4.97 12.64 -19.42
CA ASP A 130 5.02 12.68 -17.96
C ASP A 130 6.12 11.77 -17.42
N CYS A 131 6.78 12.18 -16.34
CA CYS A 131 7.67 11.35 -15.57
C CYS A 131 6.96 10.88 -14.30
N VAL A 132 6.67 9.59 -14.18
CA VAL A 132 6.00 9.01 -13.01
C VAL A 132 7.01 8.23 -12.18
N VAL A 133 7.13 8.60 -10.90
CA VAL A 133 8.08 8.03 -9.95
C VAL A 133 7.34 7.24 -8.88
N PHE A 134 7.64 5.97 -8.73
CA PHE A 134 7.19 5.16 -7.60
C PHE A 134 8.21 5.25 -6.48
N SER A 135 7.93 6.05 -5.46
CA SER A 135 8.81 6.24 -4.31
C SER A 135 8.43 5.31 -3.16
N SER A 136 8.25 4.05 -3.49
CA SER A 136 8.02 2.93 -2.55
C SER A 136 8.39 1.61 -3.22
N THR A 137 8.73 0.61 -2.40
CA THR A 137 8.85 -0.78 -2.85
C THR A 137 7.49 -1.47 -2.72
N PRO A 138 7.06 -2.33 -3.65
CA PRO A 138 5.85 -3.10 -3.50
C PRO A 138 5.88 -3.93 -2.22
N ILE A 139 4.81 -3.86 -1.46
CA ILE A 139 4.56 -4.79 -0.35
C ILE A 139 4.28 -6.16 -0.95
N LEU A 140 4.78 -7.22 -0.31
CA LEU A 140 4.54 -8.60 -0.74
C LEU A 140 3.05 -8.85 -1.01
N GLY A 141 2.75 -9.32 -2.22
CA GLY A 141 1.38 -9.55 -2.71
C GLY A 141 0.82 -8.43 -3.60
N ASN A 142 1.44 -7.24 -3.61
CA ASN A 142 1.01 -6.11 -4.44
C ASN A 142 1.74 -6.02 -5.79
N GLU A 143 2.70 -6.91 -6.06
CA GLU A 143 3.58 -6.85 -7.24
C GLU A 143 2.79 -6.82 -8.55
N LYS A 144 1.75 -7.67 -8.67
CA LYS A 144 0.88 -7.71 -9.85
C LYS A 144 0.09 -6.40 -10.05
N SER A 145 -0.41 -5.84 -8.96
CA SER A 145 -1.17 -4.57 -9.01
C SER A 145 -0.27 -3.40 -9.40
N VAL A 146 0.93 -3.34 -8.84
CA VAL A 146 1.94 -2.31 -9.19
C VAL A 146 2.39 -2.48 -10.65
N ALA A 147 2.72 -3.70 -11.09
CA ALA A 147 3.12 -3.99 -12.47
C ALA A 147 2.02 -3.59 -13.47
N ARG A 148 0.75 -3.84 -13.15
CA ARG A 148 -0.38 -3.40 -13.98
C ARG A 148 -0.38 -1.88 -14.15
N VAL A 149 -0.29 -1.12 -13.05
CA VAL A 149 -0.29 0.35 -13.11
C VAL A 149 0.92 0.87 -13.89
N ILE A 150 2.11 0.30 -13.71
CA ILE A 150 3.31 0.65 -14.49
C ILE A 150 3.06 0.46 -15.98
N ASN A 151 2.46 -0.66 -16.38
CA ASN A 151 2.14 -0.93 -17.78
C ASN A 151 1.10 0.05 -18.34
N GLU A 152 0.05 0.34 -17.59
CA GLU A 152 -0.98 1.34 -17.98
C GLU A 152 -0.37 2.73 -18.18
N LEU A 153 0.56 3.14 -17.31
CA LEU A 153 1.30 4.40 -17.44
C LEU A 153 2.20 4.40 -18.69
N GLY A 154 2.93 3.31 -18.93
CA GLY A 154 3.78 3.15 -20.10
C GLY A 154 2.99 3.20 -21.40
N MET A 155 1.82 2.55 -21.48
CA MET A 155 0.92 2.61 -22.64
C MET A 155 0.42 4.03 -22.95
N LYS A 156 0.41 4.94 -21.96
CA LYS A 156 0.08 6.36 -22.15
C LYS A 156 1.28 7.22 -22.54
N GLY A 157 2.45 6.62 -22.74
CA GLY A 157 3.67 7.34 -23.08
C GLY A 157 4.34 8.06 -21.90
N ALA A 158 4.03 7.67 -20.66
CA ALA A 158 4.74 8.17 -19.50
C ALA A 158 6.07 7.41 -19.32
N LYS A 159 7.11 8.14 -18.90
CA LYS A 159 8.36 7.54 -18.41
C LYS A 159 8.16 7.12 -16.96
N VAL A 160 8.34 5.86 -16.63
CA VAL A 160 8.17 5.34 -15.27
C VAL A 160 9.53 5.07 -14.64
N ILE A 161 9.76 5.63 -13.44
CA ILE A 161 10.93 5.40 -12.59
C ILE A 161 10.47 4.61 -11.36
N PHE A 162 11.06 3.43 -11.19
CA PHE A 162 10.63 2.46 -10.18
C PHE A 162 11.77 1.99 -9.27
N GLN A 163 13.02 2.35 -9.55
CA GLN A 163 14.21 1.91 -8.83
C GLN A 163 14.85 3.06 -8.06
N ASP A 164 15.55 2.74 -6.96
CA ASP A 164 16.40 3.65 -6.17
C ASP A 164 15.68 4.85 -5.53
N THR A 165 14.36 4.80 -5.46
CA THR A 165 13.50 5.88 -4.93
C THR A 165 12.92 5.57 -3.55
N HIS A 166 13.36 4.49 -2.92
CA HIS A 166 12.84 4.03 -1.63
C HIS A 166 13.95 3.44 -0.76
N VAL A 167 13.93 3.78 0.51
CA VAL A 167 14.70 3.15 1.57
C VAL A 167 13.75 2.42 2.50
N SER A 168 14.11 1.19 2.87
CA SER A 168 13.31 0.39 3.81
C SER A 168 13.36 1.02 5.21
N GLY A 169 12.22 1.13 5.88
CA GLY A 169 12.14 1.53 7.28
C GLY A 169 12.48 0.40 8.27
N HIS A 170 12.81 -0.81 7.78
CA HIS A 170 13.13 -1.95 8.63
C HIS A 170 14.64 -2.10 8.82
N ALA A 171 15.04 -2.37 10.07
CA ALA A 171 16.43 -2.61 10.45
C ALA A 171 17.01 -3.86 9.78
N CYS A 172 18.26 -3.76 9.32
CA CYS A 172 19.10 -4.88 8.91
C CYS A 172 19.79 -5.53 10.12
N GLN A 173 20.57 -6.58 9.90
CA GLN A 173 21.14 -7.38 10.99
C GLN A 173 21.97 -6.59 11.97
N GLU A 174 22.84 -5.68 11.50
CA GLU A 174 23.72 -4.93 12.38
C GLU A 174 22.97 -3.89 13.23
N GLU A 175 21.89 -3.32 12.72
CA GLU A 175 21.00 -2.45 13.49
C GLU A 175 20.23 -3.24 14.55
N ILE A 176 19.75 -4.44 14.21
CA ILE A 176 19.12 -5.35 15.17
C ILE A 176 20.09 -5.72 16.28
N LYS A 177 21.34 -6.09 15.94
CA LYS A 177 22.39 -6.37 16.92
C LYS A 177 22.68 -5.17 17.83
N LEU A 178 22.73 -3.96 17.23
CA LEU A 178 22.94 -2.74 18.00
C LEU A 178 21.85 -2.52 19.04
N VAL A 179 20.57 -2.70 18.66
CA VAL A 179 19.43 -2.55 19.57
C VAL A 179 19.52 -3.59 20.72
N TYR A 180 19.78 -4.85 20.41
CA TYR A 180 19.98 -5.89 21.45
C TYR A 180 21.14 -5.54 22.39
N SER A 181 22.26 -5.07 21.85
CA SER A 181 23.46 -4.74 22.63
C SER A 181 23.24 -3.53 23.55
N LEU A 182 22.44 -2.55 23.12
CA LEU A 182 22.13 -1.35 23.91
C LEU A 182 21.08 -1.64 25.00
N LEU A 183 20.01 -2.35 24.65
CA LEU A 183 18.89 -2.58 25.56
C LEU A 183 19.13 -3.79 26.48
N LYS A 184 19.91 -4.78 26.03
CA LYS A 184 20.19 -6.02 26.74
C LYS A 184 18.93 -6.67 27.34
N PRO A 185 17.85 -6.87 26.56
CA PRO A 185 16.62 -7.44 27.07
C PRO A 185 16.88 -8.86 27.56
N LYS A 186 16.20 -9.29 28.63
CA LYS A 186 16.30 -10.67 29.14
C LYS A 186 15.69 -11.66 28.15
N TYR A 187 14.56 -11.27 27.53
CA TYR A 187 13.85 -12.09 26.57
C TYR A 187 13.63 -11.33 25.26
N ALA A 188 13.57 -12.05 24.17
CA ALA A 188 13.28 -11.49 22.84
C ALA A 188 12.11 -12.20 22.18
N ILE A 189 11.19 -11.43 21.61
CA ILE A 189 10.00 -11.94 20.93
C ILE A 189 9.96 -11.32 19.53
N PRO A 190 10.55 -11.95 18.51
CA PRO A 190 10.49 -11.46 17.14
C PRO A 190 9.05 -11.41 16.61
N VAL A 191 8.66 -10.30 16.00
CA VAL A 191 7.33 -10.10 15.39
C VAL A 191 7.47 -9.44 14.02
N HIS A 192 6.36 -9.32 13.31
CA HIS A 192 6.24 -8.57 12.06
C HIS A 192 7.09 -9.10 10.91
N GLY A 193 6.84 -10.35 10.52
CA GLY A 193 7.50 -10.97 9.38
C GLY A 193 6.97 -12.38 9.13
N GLU A 194 7.42 -12.98 8.04
CA GLU A 194 7.24 -14.40 7.82
C GLU A 194 8.10 -15.21 8.78
N TYR A 195 7.79 -16.48 8.96
CA TYR A 195 8.52 -17.37 9.88
C TYR A 195 10.04 -17.36 9.66
N ARG A 196 10.50 -17.35 8.41
CA ARG A 196 11.92 -17.23 8.06
C ARG A 196 12.60 -15.97 8.60
N HIS A 197 11.88 -14.85 8.65
CA HIS A 197 12.40 -13.59 9.20
C HIS A 197 12.49 -13.64 10.73
N LEU A 198 11.53 -14.30 11.37
CA LEU A 198 11.55 -14.51 12.83
C LEU A 198 12.71 -15.43 13.24
N ILE A 199 12.97 -16.50 12.49
CA ILE A 199 14.13 -17.36 12.67
C ILE A 199 15.43 -16.58 12.50
N ALA A 200 15.57 -15.81 11.43
CA ALA A 200 16.79 -15.02 11.22
C ALA A 200 17.04 -14.02 12.35
N GLN A 201 16.00 -13.38 12.89
CA GLN A 201 16.15 -12.50 14.05
C GLN A 201 16.53 -13.28 15.31
N LYS A 202 16.01 -14.50 15.51
CA LYS A 202 16.45 -15.40 16.58
C LYS A 202 17.93 -15.73 16.45
N GLU A 203 18.41 -16.06 15.25
CA GLU A 203 19.81 -16.35 14.98
C GLU A 203 20.71 -15.14 15.26
N VAL A 204 20.24 -13.93 14.93
CA VAL A 204 20.95 -12.69 15.27
C VAL A 204 21.08 -12.53 16.79
N ALA A 205 20.01 -12.74 17.55
CA ALA A 205 20.06 -12.69 19.02
C ALA A 205 21.01 -13.75 19.61
N MET A 206 20.91 -14.98 19.13
CA MET A 206 21.82 -16.07 19.57
C MET A 206 23.29 -15.77 19.25
N SER A 207 23.59 -15.08 18.14
CA SER A 207 24.96 -14.65 17.82
C SER A 207 25.54 -13.63 18.82
N LEU A 208 24.68 -13.00 19.61
CA LEU A 208 25.05 -12.07 20.69
C LEU A 208 25.09 -12.75 22.08
N GLY A 209 24.89 -14.07 22.14
CA GLY A 209 24.97 -14.84 23.37
C GLY A 209 23.63 -15.08 24.07
N TYR A 210 22.49 -14.80 23.42
CA TYR A 210 21.19 -15.17 23.96
C TYR A 210 20.98 -16.68 23.86
N ASP A 211 20.45 -17.28 24.92
CA ASP A 211 20.05 -18.67 24.91
C ASP A 211 18.83 -18.88 23.99
N LYS A 212 18.74 -20.07 23.40
CA LYS A 212 17.66 -20.40 22.47
C LYS A 212 16.28 -20.27 23.11
N GLU A 213 16.18 -20.55 24.40
CA GLU A 213 14.98 -20.51 25.22
C GLU A 213 14.51 -19.08 25.51
N ASP A 214 15.44 -18.12 25.53
CA ASP A 214 15.14 -16.70 25.79
C ASP A 214 14.63 -15.97 24.55
N VAL A 215 14.69 -16.60 23.37
CA VAL A 215 14.16 -16.04 22.12
C VAL A 215 12.95 -16.83 21.67
N ILE A 216 11.77 -16.29 21.93
CA ILE A 216 10.47 -16.94 21.73
C ILE A 216 9.91 -16.57 20.36
N ILE A 217 9.72 -17.56 19.50
CA ILE A 217 8.99 -17.40 18.24
C ILE A 217 7.56 -17.84 18.45
N ALA A 218 6.66 -16.88 18.52
CA ALA A 218 5.24 -17.11 18.67
C ALA A 218 4.50 -17.13 17.34
N LYS A 219 3.43 -17.90 17.28
CA LYS A 219 2.47 -17.92 16.17
C LYS A 219 1.24 -17.10 16.54
N SER A 220 0.47 -16.69 15.53
CA SER A 220 -0.82 -16.05 15.79
C SER A 220 -1.68 -16.92 16.72
N GLY A 221 -2.20 -16.31 17.79
CA GLY A 221 -3.00 -16.99 18.80
C GLY A 221 -2.23 -17.54 19.99
N ASP A 222 -0.91 -17.65 19.92
CA ASP A 222 -0.13 -18.06 21.08
C ASP A 222 -0.21 -16.99 22.18
N VAL A 223 -0.48 -17.42 23.41
CA VAL A 223 -0.50 -16.56 24.61
C VAL A 223 0.84 -16.68 25.29
N ILE A 224 1.56 -15.57 25.39
CA ILE A 224 2.87 -15.51 26.05
C ILE A 224 2.69 -14.95 27.45
N GLU A 225 3.13 -15.69 28.44
CA GLU A 225 3.31 -15.22 29.81
C GLU A 225 4.74 -14.70 29.96
N LEU A 226 4.85 -13.45 30.41
CA LEU A 226 6.13 -12.79 30.67
C LEU A 226 6.22 -12.36 32.12
N SER A 227 7.26 -12.81 32.82
CA SER A 227 7.58 -12.41 34.18
C SER A 227 9.09 -12.13 34.31
N ASP A 228 9.50 -11.68 35.49
CA ASP A 228 10.93 -11.48 35.79
C ASP A 228 11.73 -12.81 35.73
N GLU A 229 11.07 -13.92 35.92
CA GLU A 229 11.72 -15.23 36.02
C GLU A 229 11.68 -16.01 34.70
N LYS A 230 10.59 -15.88 33.93
CA LYS A 230 10.39 -16.66 32.70
C LYS A 230 9.60 -15.92 31.65
N ALA A 231 9.81 -16.30 30.39
CA ALA A 231 8.91 -16.03 29.27
C ALA A 231 8.54 -17.36 28.60
N ALA A 232 7.26 -17.64 28.45
CA ALA A 232 6.81 -18.91 27.87
C ALA A 232 5.47 -18.78 27.15
N ILE A 233 5.25 -19.65 26.16
CA ILE A 233 3.92 -19.82 25.55
C ILE A 233 3.10 -20.69 26.48
N VAL A 234 2.04 -20.13 27.08
CA VAL A 234 1.22 -20.80 28.12
C VAL A 234 -0.17 -21.20 27.64
N GLY A 235 -0.56 -20.79 26.45
CA GLY A 235 -1.89 -21.10 25.94
C GLY A 235 -2.10 -20.63 24.51
N LYS A 236 -3.34 -20.78 24.03
CA LYS A 236 -3.77 -20.31 22.73
C LYS A 236 -5.14 -19.69 22.79
N VAL A 237 -5.35 -18.63 22.01
CA VAL A 237 -6.66 -18.08 21.69
C VAL A 237 -7.03 -18.43 20.25
N HIS A 238 -8.32 -18.44 19.96
CA HIS A 238 -8.79 -18.66 18.60
C HIS A 238 -8.30 -17.54 17.67
N THR A 239 -7.74 -17.92 16.54
CA THR A 239 -7.30 -17.00 15.49
C THR A 239 -7.78 -17.51 14.14
N GLY A 240 -8.02 -16.58 13.23
CA GLY A 240 -8.47 -16.88 11.88
C GLY A 240 -9.17 -15.69 11.26
N ALA A 241 -9.62 -15.84 10.04
CA ALA A 241 -10.46 -14.85 9.39
C ALA A 241 -11.87 -14.92 9.95
N ILE A 242 -12.35 -13.84 10.52
CA ILE A 242 -13.76 -13.66 10.87
C ILE A 242 -14.39 -12.88 9.73
N LEU A 243 -15.31 -13.53 9.01
CA LEU A 243 -16.01 -12.91 7.90
C LEU A 243 -17.19 -12.10 8.43
N VAL A 244 -17.36 -10.90 7.90
CA VAL A 244 -18.44 -9.98 8.28
C VAL A 244 -19.28 -9.70 7.05
N ASP A 245 -20.58 -9.87 7.16
CA ASP A 245 -21.57 -9.57 6.12
C ASP A 245 -22.71 -8.73 6.70
N GLY A 246 -22.68 -7.43 6.43
CA GLY A 246 -23.62 -6.48 7.06
C GLY A 246 -23.50 -6.49 8.57
N LEU A 247 -24.59 -6.84 9.27
CA LEU A 247 -24.63 -6.96 10.72
C LEU A 247 -24.22 -8.35 11.24
N GLY A 248 -24.06 -9.35 10.35
CA GLY A 248 -23.65 -10.71 10.70
C GLY A 248 -22.13 -10.80 10.85
N VAL A 249 -21.67 -11.23 12.02
CA VAL A 249 -20.26 -11.44 12.32
C VAL A 249 -20.01 -12.93 12.55
N GLY A 250 -19.19 -13.54 11.68
CA GLY A 250 -18.86 -14.97 11.78
C GLY A 250 -19.90 -15.93 11.19
N ASP A 251 -21.05 -15.44 10.72
CA ASP A 251 -22.15 -16.26 10.19
C ASP A 251 -21.94 -16.66 8.71
N VAL A 252 -20.87 -16.17 8.06
CA VAL A 252 -20.58 -16.45 6.67
C VAL A 252 -19.80 -17.76 6.57
N GLY A 253 -20.50 -18.87 6.52
CA GLY A 253 -19.89 -20.20 6.37
C GLY A 253 -19.44 -20.53 4.94
N ASN A 254 -18.70 -21.63 4.79
CA ASN A 254 -18.17 -22.10 3.50
C ASN A 254 -19.25 -22.31 2.42
N ILE A 255 -20.48 -22.66 2.83
CA ILE A 255 -21.61 -22.84 1.90
C ILE A 255 -21.97 -21.51 1.26
N VAL A 256 -22.13 -20.46 2.07
CA VAL A 256 -22.46 -19.12 1.59
C VAL A 256 -21.36 -18.57 0.67
N LEU A 257 -20.09 -18.79 1.02
CA LEU A 257 -18.96 -18.36 0.19
C LEU A 257 -18.95 -19.08 -1.16
N ARG A 258 -19.17 -20.40 -1.16
CA ARG A 258 -19.25 -21.20 -2.39
C ARG A 258 -20.41 -20.75 -3.27
N ASP A 259 -21.58 -20.51 -2.67
CA ASP A 259 -22.75 -20.08 -3.42
C ASP A 259 -22.56 -18.68 -4.03
N ARG A 260 -21.92 -17.75 -3.29
CA ARG A 260 -21.54 -16.44 -3.82
C ARG A 260 -20.52 -16.56 -4.95
N GLN A 261 -19.54 -17.45 -4.84
CA GLN A 261 -18.58 -17.70 -5.91
C GLN A 261 -19.27 -18.25 -7.16
N ASN A 262 -20.15 -19.24 -7.00
CA ASN A 262 -20.92 -19.79 -8.11
C ASN A 262 -21.79 -18.73 -8.80
N LEU A 263 -22.44 -17.85 -8.03
CA LEU A 263 -23.23 -16.75 -8.57
C LEU A 263 -22.37 -15.71 -9.29
N ALA A 264 -21.17 -15.44 -8.79
CA ALA A 264 -20.22 -14.50 -9.42
C ALA A 264 -19.64 -15.03 -10.74
N GLU A 265 -19.41 -16.35 -10.83
CA GLU A 265 -18.84 -16.99 -12.01
C GLU A 265 -19.89 -17.30 -13.09
N ASN A 266 -21.09 -17.74 -12.68
CA ASN A 266 -22.12 -18.29 -13.57
C ASN A 266 -23.36 -17.39 -13.71
N GLY A 267 -23.55 -16.43 -12.80
CA GLY A 267 -24.76 -15.64 -12.72
C GLY A 267 -25.99 -16.44 -12.27
N ILE A 268 -27.17 -15.83 -12.30
CA ILE A 268 -28.45 -16.45 -11.99
C ILE A 268 -29.51 -15.96 -12.98
N ILE A 269 -30.33 -16.89 -13.45
CA ILE A 269 -31.54 -16.63 -14.24
C ILE A 269 -32.74 -17.11 -13.45
N ILE A 270 -33.68 -16.22 -13.20
CA ILE A 270 -34.95 -16.52 -12.57
C ILE A 270 -36.04 -16.40 -13.65
N VAL A 271 -36.75 -17.48 -13.91
CA VAL A 271 -37.88 -17.50 -14.83
C VAL A 271 -39.15 -17.65 -13.99
N VAL A 272 -40.04 -16.67 -14.05
CA VAL A 272 -41.33 -16.69 -13.36
C VAL A 272 -42.41 -16.84 -14.39
N LEU A 273 -43.27 -17.87 -14.20
CA LEU A 273 -44.42 -18.15 -15.08
C LEU A 273 -45.58 -18.60 -14.23
N THR A 274 -46.78 -18.27 -14.69
CA THR A 274 -48.03 -18.70 -14.08
C THR A 274 -48.71 -19.72 -15.00
N LEU A 275 -48.97 -20.91 -14.45
CA LEU A 275 -49.67 -21.99 -15.17
C LEU A 275 -51.05 -22.20 -14.59
N GLU A 276 -52.02 -22.51 -15.44
CA GLU A 276 -53.30 -22.96 -14.99
C GLU A 276 -53.19 -24.37 -14.36
N LYS A 277 -53.77 -24.53 -13.18
CA LYS A 277 -53.56 -25.72 -12.34
C LYS A 277 -53.99 -27.04 -12.99
N TYR A 278 -55.04 -27.02 -13.81
CA TYR A 278 -55.62 -28.25 -14.36
C TYR A 278 -55.16 -28.58 -15.78
N THR A 279 -54.93 -27.58 -16.60
CA THR A 279 -54.51 -27.74 -18.01
C THR A 279 -53.02 -27.59 -18.23
N GLY A 280 -52.29 -27.00 -17.29
CA GLY A 280 -50.87 -26.69 -17.44
C GLY A 280 -50.58 -25.58 -18.45
N GLN A 281 -51.60 -24.89 -18.94
CA GLN A 281 -51.42 -23.81 -19.92
C GLN A 281 -50.83 -22.58 -19.27
N LEU A 282 -49.97 -21.88 -20.02
CA LEU A 282 -49.34 -20.62 -19.57
C LEU A 282 -50.41 -19.51 -19.52
N VAL A 283 -50.64 -18.96 -18.34
CA VAL A 283 -51.61 -17.88 -18.09
C VAL A 283 -50.90 -16.52 -18.11
N ALA A 284 -49.68 -16.44 -17.58
CA ALA A 284 -48.88 -15.23 -17.58
C ALA A 284 -47.38 -15.57 -17.52
N GLY A 285 -46.56 -14.67 -18.05
CA GLY A 285 -45.10 -14.85 -18.19
C GLY A 285 -44.68 -15.43 -19.55
N PRO A 286 -43.43 -15.90 -19.70
CA PRO A 286 -42.39 -15.90 -18.71
C PRO A 286 -41.79 -14.51 -18.42
N ASP A 287 -41.69 -14.12 -17.17
CA ASP A 287 -40.89 -13.00 -16.76
C ASP A 287 -39.48 -13.49 -16.43
N ILE A 288 -38.46 -12.92 -17.06
CA ILE A 288 -37.06 -13.35 -16.91
C ILE A 288 -36.27 -12.26 -16.20
N VAL A 289 -35.71 -12.60 -15.06
CA VAL A 289 -34.80 -11.72 -14.30
C VAL A 289 -33.43 -12.35 -14.28
N THR A 290 -32.42 -11.60 -14.71
CA THR A 290 -31.02 -12.05 -14.72
C THR A 290 -30.17 -11.20 -13.79
N ARG A 291 -29.16 -11.82 -13.16
CA ARG A 291 -28.14 -11.17 -12.33
C ARG A 291 -26.79 -11.83 -12.59
N GLY A 292 -25.71 -11.05 -12.59
CA GLY A 292 -24.33 -11.54 -12.75
C GLY A 292 -23.91 -11.82 -14.18
N PHE A 293 -24.73 -11.55 -15.18
CA PHE A 293 -24.35 -11.66 -16.60
C PHE A 293 -23.83 -10.32 -17.12
N VAL A 294 -22.76 -10.39 -17.94
CA VAL A 294 -22.29 -9.25 -18.73
C VAL A 294 -23.07 -9.25 -20.04
N TYR A 295 -23.79 -8.17 -20.31
CA TYR A 295 -24.37 -7.98 -21.64
C TYR A 295 -23.23 -7.61 -22.62
N VAL A 296 -23.01 -8.46 -23.59
CA VAL A 296 -22.15 -8.18 -24.74
C VAL A 296 -22.96 -7.45 -25.81
#